data_6be6f90046f13361f4ba8607dde644a0
#
_entry.id   6be6f90046f13361f4ba8607dde644a0
#
_cell.length_a   1.000
_cell.length_b   1.000
_cell.length_c   1.000
_cell.angle_alpha   90.00
_cell.angle_beta   90.00
_cell.angle_gamma   90.00
#
_symmetry.space_group_name_H-M   'P 1'
#
loop_
_entity.id
_entity.type
_entity.pdbx_description
1 polymer ?
#
loop_
_entity_poly.entity_id
_entity_poly.type
_entity_poly.pdbx_seq_one_letter_code
_entity_poly.pdbx_strand_id
1 'polypeptide(L)'
;VTAAGRAAARLAAWRPHAAAVYGSGLWALPEGARVEDEVPYDALGWPAGAVPGHQYVVRLAVVPGDAGRELRLALACGRPHLYEGWTEEELETPVRALAAAGVTRLVLTNSTGALRPPAAPDQAVVCSGVVDLQRPPAGEVPERLVVCRDEDAARVAGALGAAAVPGAGTYVAVCGPQFETPAEVTWLGRYGDVVGMSAAPEARAAAATGVECCLLALVANVAAAVSSHEDVLSAGGRLAGLLAAGLVPAVLARWPDLLEG
;
A
#
# COMPACT_ATOMS: atom_id res chain seq x y z
N VAL A 1 -30.68 0.28 8.66
CA VAL A 1 -29.24 0.07 8.34
C VAL A 1 -28.97 0.70 6.99
N THR A 2 -28.03 1.64 6.91
CA THR A 2 -27.62 2.30 5.65
C THR A 2 -26.93 1.31 4.72
N ALA A 3 -26.80 1.64 3.42
CA ALA A 3 -26.07 0.81 2.46
C ALA A 3 -24.61 0.61 2.90
N ALA A 4 -23.92 1.68 3.35
CA ALA A 4 -22.57 1.61 3.90
C ALA A 4 -22.49 0.69 5.13
N GLY A 5 -23.48 0.72 6.03
CA GLY A 5 -23.51 -0.18 7.19
C GLY A 5 -23.67 -1.67 6.81
N ARG A 6 -24.46 -1.97 5.77
CA ARG A 6 -24.56 -3.34 5.25
C ARG A 6 -23.27 -3.82 4.59
N ALA A 7 -22.63 -2.95 3.82
CA ALA A 7 -21.36 -3.25 3.18
C ALA A 7 -20.24 -3.46 4.21
N ALA A 8 -20.15 -2.63 5.24
CA ALA A 8 -19.21 -2.82 6.34
C ALA A 8 -19.46 -4.15 7.09
N ALA A 9 -20.73 -4.51 7.34
CA ALA A 9 -21.09 -5.79 7.94
C ALA A 9 -20.68 -6.98 7.05
N ARG A 10 -20.76 -6.83 5.71
CA ARG A 10 -20.29 -7.85 4.76
C ARG A 10 -18.77 -8.04 4.86
N LEU A 11 -18.00 -6.93 4.88
CA LEU A 11 -16.54 -7.01 5.08
C LEU A 11 -16.17 -7.69 6.40
N ALA A 12 -16.86 -7.36 7.49
CA ALA A 12 -16.64 -7.99 8.79
C ALA A 12 -16.96 -9.50 8.75
N ALA A 13 -18.00 -9.92 8.01
CA ALA A 13 -18.37 -11.33 7.84
C ALA A 13 -17.31 -12.15 7.08
N TRP A 14 -16.47 -11.50 6.27
CA TRP A 14 -15.37 -12.18 5.57
C TRP A 14 -14.29 -12.69 6.51
N ARG A 15 -14.13 -12.07 7.69
CA ARG A 15 -13.07 -12.38 8.67
C ARG A 15 -11.69 -12.50 8.00
N PRO A 16 -11.22 -11.50 7.28
CA PRO A 16 -9.92 -11.57 6.63
C PRO A 16 -8.80 -11.62 7.67
N HIS A 17 -7.77 -12.42 7.41
CA HIS A 17 -6.57 -12.49 8.26
C HIS A 17 -5.72 -11.22 8.14
N ALA A 18 -5.71 -10.62 6.94
CA ALA A 18 -5.07 -9.34 6.67
C ALA A 18 -5.79 -8.61 5.54
N ALA A 19 -5.52 -7.31 5.40
CA ALA A 19 -5.92 -6.53 4.24
C ALA A 19 -4.71 -6.03 3.46
N ALA A 20 -4.91 -5.71 2.17
CA ALA A 20 -3.95 -4.99 1.37
C ALA A 20 -4.64 -3.86 0.60
N VAL A 21 -3.98 -2.69 0.51
CA VAL A 21 -4.42 -1.58 -0.35
C VAL A 21 -3.49 -1.51 -1.56
N TYR A 22 -4.07 -1.63 -2.75
CA TYR A 22 -3.34 -1.65 -4.01
C TYR A 22 -3.26 -0.26 -4.63
N GLY A 23 -2.05 0.09 -5.09
CA GLY A 23 -1.78 1.31 -5.86
C GLY A 23 -2.07 1.15 -7.36
N SER A 24 -1.71 2.18 -8.12
CA SER A 24 -1.93 2.27 -9.57
C SER A 24 -1.32 1.08 -10.32
N GLY A 25 -2.13 0.38 -11.11
CA GLY A 25 -1.70 -0.76 -11.92
C GLY A 25 -1.39 -2.04 -11.14
N LEU A 26 -1.53 -2.08 -9.81
CA LEU A 26 -1.13 -3.19 -8.94
C LEU A 26 -2.30 -4.11 -8.58
N TRP A 27 -3.18 -4.43 -9.51
CA TRP A 27 -4.41 -5.17 -9.25
C TRP A 27 -4.33 -6.69 -9.53
N ALA A 28 -3.13 -7.24 -9.59
CA ALA A 28 -2.96 -8.67 -9.73
C ALA A 28 -3.32 -9.42 -8.43
N LEU A 29 -4.02 -10.54 -8.57
CA LEU A 29 -4.27 -11.42 -7.43
C LEU A 29 -2.97 -12.08 -6.98
N PRO A 30 -2.83 -12.38 -5.66
CA PRO A 30 -1.76 -13.26 -5.19
C PRO A 30 -1.74 -14.57 -5.94
N GLU A 31 -0.57 -15.14 -6.14
CA GLU A 31 -0.41 -16.42 -6.84
C GLU A 31 -1.25 -17.52 -6.18
N GLY A 32 -1.98 -18.27 -6.98
CA GLY A 32 -2.88 -19.33 -6.51
C GLY A 32 -4.18 -18.85 -5.85
N ALA A 33 -4.40 -17.54 -5.71
CA ALA A 33 -5.59 -17.00 -5.09
C ALA A 33 -6.83 -17.14 -5.98
N ARG A 34 -7.98 -17.34 -5.33
CA ARG A 34 -9.32 -17.18 -5.94
C ARG A 34 -10.06 -16.02 -5.28
N VAL A 35 -10.93 -15.35 -6.03
CA VAL A 35 -11.85 -14.34 -5.48
C VAL A 35 -13.14 -15.04 -5.09
N GLU A 36 -13.54 -14.94 -3.82
CA GLU A 36 -14.80 -15.49 -3.32
C GLU A 36 -15.92 -14.46 -3.28
N ASP A 37 -15.58 -13.19 -3.10
CA ASP A 37 -16.55 -12.10 -3.02
C ASP A 37 -15.93 -10.76 -3.43
N GLU A 38 -16.77 -9.80 -3.84
CA GLU A 38 -16.35 -8.46 -4.24
C GLU A 38 -17.41 -7.43 -3.83
N VAL A 39 -16.95 -6.27 -3.34
CA VAL A 39 -17.80 -5.12 -2.99
C VAL A 39 -17.23 -3.85 -3.60
N PRO A 40 -17.98 -3.12 -4.44
CA PRO A 40 -17.56 -1.82 -4.96
C PRO A 40 -17.41 -0.77 -3.84
N TYR A 41 -16.50 0.20 -4.03
CA TYR A 41 -16.26 1.28 -3.08
C TYR A 41 -17.48 2.17 -2.85
N ASP A 42 -18.26 2.46 -3.90
CA ASP A 42 -19.50 3.25 -3.80
C ASP A 42 -20.54 2.57 -2.90
N ALA A 43 -20.64 1.24 -2.95
CA ALA A 43 -21.52 0.48 -2.06
C ALA A 43 -21.07 0.55 -0.58
N LEU A 44 -19.77 0.79 -0.34
CA LEU A 44 -19.20 1.01 0.99
C LEU A 44 -19.30 2.49 1.43
N GLY A 45 -19.62 3.41 0.52
CA GLY A 45 -19.50 4.84 0.75
C GLY A 45 -18.04 5.33 0.82
N TRP A 46 -17.12 4.59 0.20
CA TRP A 46 -15.71 4.96 0.13
C TRP A 46 -15.44 5.86 -1.08
N PRO A 47 -14.44 6.76 -1.00
CA PRO A 47 -14.07 7.60 -2.13
C PRO A 47 -13.57 6.76 -3.29
N ALA A 48 -14.06 7.06 -4.49
CA ALA A 48 -13.64 6.45 -5.74
C ALA A 48 -13.19 7.56 -6.70
N GLY A 49 -11.89 7.57 -7.02
CA GLY A 49 -11.30 8.56 -7.90
C GLY A 49 -11.46 8.23 -9.38
N ALA A 50 -10.81 9.02 -10.23
CA ALA A 50 -10.83 8.85 -11.69
C ALA A 50 -9.46 8.48 -12.29
N VAL A 51 -8.44 8.29 -11.46
CA VAL A 51 -7.08 7.95 -11.94
C VAL A 51 -7.09 6.59 -12.62
N PRO A 52 -6.61 6.48 -13.86
CA PRO A 52 -6.51 5.20 -14.58
C PRO A 52 -5.68 4.17 -13.81
N GLY A 53 -6.04 2.89 -13.94
CA GLY A 53 -5.33 1.79 -13.28
C GLY A 53 -5.86 1.43 -11.89
N HIS A 54 -6.98 2.03 -11.45
CA HIS A 54 -7.71 1.66 -10.24
C HIS A 54 -9.06 1.05 -10.56
N GLN A 55 -9.51 0.08 -9.75
CA GLN A 55 -10.77 -0.63 -9.96
C GLN A 55 -11.85 -0.23 -8.95
N TYR A 56 -11.47 0.35 -7.82
CA TYR A 56 -12.34 0.81 -6.73
C TYR A 56 -13.31 -0.27 -6.24
N VAL A 57 -12.76 -1.45 -5.97
CA VAL A 57 -13.47 -2.59 -5.38
C VAL A 57 -12.67 -3.20 -4.24
N VAL A 58 -13.34 -3.79 -3.28
CA VAL A 58 -12.70 -4.66 -2.27
C VAL A 58 -13.01 -6.10 -2.62
N ARG A 59 -11.98 -6.93 -2.76
CA ARG A 59 -12.10 -8.37 -3.03
C ARG A 59 -11.75 -9.19 -1.81
N LEU A 60 -12.52 -10.23 -1.53
CA LEU A 60 -12.06 -11.31 -0.69
C LEU A 60 -11.27 -12.30 -1.57
N ALA A 61 -9.96 -12.28 -1.41
CA ALA A 61 -9.06 -13.23 -2.04
C ALA A 61 -8.69 -14.32 -1.04
N VAL A 62 -8.79 -15.57 -1.46
CA VAL A 62 -8.47 -16.74 -0.66
C VAL A 62 -7.33 -17.48 -1.32
N VAL A 63 -6.22 -17.64 -0.60
CA VAL A 63 -5.02 -18.36 -1.04
C VAL A 63 -4.98 -19.69 -0.30
N PRO A 64 -4.94 -20.83 -1.01
CA PRO A 64 -4.71 -22.13 -0.38
C PRO A 64 -3.37 -22.15 0.34
N GLY A 65 -3.37 -22.62 1.58
CA GLY A 65 -2.16 -22.84 2.37
C GLY A 65 -1.95 -24.34 2.66
N ASP A 66 -0.88 -24.62 3.40
CA ASP A 66 -0.55 -25.98 3.80
C ASP A 66 -1.59 -26.59 4.77
N ALA A 67 -1.72 -27.90 4.74
CA ALA A 67 -2.60 -28.68 5.62
C ALA A 67 -4.09 -28.28 5.56
N GLY A 68 -4.56 -27.77 4.40
CA GLY A 68 -5.96 -27.37 4.19
C GLY A 68 -6.33 -26.04 4.85
N ARG A 69 -5.35 -25.28 5.36
CA ARG A 69 -5.57 -23.92 5.84
C ARG A 69 -5.66 -22.95 4.65
N GLU A 70 -6.35 -21.84 4.84
CA GLU A 70 -6.53 -20.82 3.82
C GLU A 70 -6.13 -19.44 4.38
N LEU A 71 -5.37 -18.68 3.60
CA LEU A 71 -5.11 -17.27 3.89
C LEU A 71 -6.19 -16.41 3.22
N ARG A 72 -6.98 -15.71 4.02
CA ARG A 72 -8.07 -14.83 3.58
C ARG A 72 -7.60 -13.39 3.61
N LEU A 73 -7.63 -12.73 2.45
CA LEU A 73 -7.14 -11.35 2.27
C LEU A 73 -8.27 -10.44 1.78
N ALA A 74 -8.47 -9.29 2.43
CA ALA A 74 -9.29 -8.22 1.89
C ALA A 74 -8.40 -7.30 1.02
N LEU A 75 -8.58 -7.35 -0.30
CA LEU A 75 -7.80 -6.57 -1.25
C LEU A 75 -8.59 -5.33 -1.68
N ALA A 76 -8.22 -4.17 -1.21
CA ALA A 76 -8.75 -2.88 -1.63
C ALA A 76 -8.05 -2.45 -2.93
N CYS A 77 -8.70 -2.71 -4.07
CA CYS A 77 -8.13 -2.56 -5.42
C CYS A 77 -8.39 -1.16 -5.97
N GLY A 78 -7.77 -0.16 -5.40
CA GLY A 78 -7.88 1.23 -5.83
C GLY A 78 -7.57 2.20 -4.70
N ARG A 79 -7.11 3.38 -5.10
CA ARG A 79 -6.73 4.43 -4.15
C ARG A 79 -7.04 5.80 -4.75
N PRO A 80 -7.89 6.62 -4.12
CA PRO A 80 -8.03 8.02 -4.43
C PRO A 80 -6.82 8.82 -3.91
N HIS A 81 -6.57 10.02 -4.46
CA HIS A 81 -5.41 10.84 -4.12
C HIS A 81 -5.82 12.26 -3.73
N LEU A 82 -4.98 12.96 -2.96
CA LEU A 82 -5.22 14.35 -2.56
C LEU A 82 -5.39 15.29 -3.77
N TYR A 83 -4.60 15.09 -4.83
CA TYR A 83 -4.69 15.93 -6.04
C TYR A 83 -5.99 15.76 -6.84
N GLU A 84 -6.81 14.76 -6.53
CA GLU A 84 -8.18 14.61 -7.08
C GLU A 84 -9.22 15.45 -6.31
N GLY A 85 -8.81 16.15 -5.25
CA GLY A 85 -9.68 17.01 -4.44
C GLY A 85 -10.31 16.33 -3.22
N TRP A 86 -9.92 15.10 -2.93
CA TRP A 86 -10.33 14.40 -1.72
C TRP A 86 -9.67 14.99 -0.48
N THR A 87 -10.40 15.03 0.63
CA THR A 87 -9.85 15.37 1.94
C THR A 87 -9.05 14.21 2.53
N GLU A 88 -8.16 14.50 3.45
CA GLU A 88 -7.40 13.47 4.16
C GLU A 88 -8.32 12.48 4.90
N GLU A 89 -9.40 12.97 5.53
CA GLU A 89 -10.38 12.13 6.23
C GLU A 89 -11.05 11.14 5.28
N GLU A 90 -11.39 11.58 4.06
CA GLU A 90 -11.93 10.70 3.03
C GLU A 90 -10.90 9.65 2.61
N LEU A 91 -9.63 10.02 2.43
CA LEU A 91 -8.56 9.09 2.06
C LEU A 91 -8.24 8.08 3.18
N GLU A 92 -8.47 8.40 4.44
CA GLU A 92 -8.32 7.51 5.57
C GLU A 92 -9.50 6.51 5.72
N THR A 93 -10.65 6.82 5.10
CA THR A 93 -11.91 6.04 5.25
C THR A 93 -11.74 4.54 4.97
N PRO A 94 -11.06 4.09 3.90
CA PRO A 94 -10.91 2.65 3.62
C PRO A 94 -10.21 1.90 4.76
N VAL A 95 -9.12 2.44 5.30
CA VAL A 95 -8.37 1.79 6.39
C VAL A 95 -9.17 1.81 7.69
N ARG A 96 -9.82 2.92 8.03
CA ARG A 96 -10.70 3.02 9.20
C ARG A 96 -11.87 2.04 9.13
N ALA A 97 -12.46 1.88 7.96
CA ALA A 97 -13.56 0.94 7.75
C ALA A 97 -13.10 -0.53 7.84
N LEU A 98 -11.93 -0.86 7.27
CA LEU A 98 -11.32 -2.18 7.42
C LEU A 98 -11.01 -2.49 8.89
N ALA A 99 -10.46 -1.53 9.63
CA ALA A 99 -10.22 -1.67 11.07
C ALA A 99 -11.52 -1.91 11.85
N ALA A 100 -12.57 -1.13 11.55
CA ALA A 100 -13.90 -1.32 12.14
C ALA A 100 -14.54 -2.67 11.77
N ALA A 101 -14.19 -3.26 10.63
CA ALA A 101 -14.58 -4.60 10.22
C ALA A 101 -13.74 -5.73 10.88
N GLY A 102 -12.80 -5.38 11.77
CA GLY A 102 -11.98 -6.33 12.51
C GLY A 102 -10.62 -6.64 11.90
N VAL A 103 -10.21 -5.94 10.84
CA VAL A 103 -8.86 -6.07 10.28
C VAL A 103 -7.84 -5.48 11.25
N THR A 104 -6.85 -6.28 11.62
CA THR A 104 -5.77 -5.88 12.52
C THR A 104 -4.40 -5.82 11.82
N ARG A 105 -4.30 -6.27 10.57
CA ARG A 105 -3.06 -6.40 9.80
C ARG A 105 -3.25 -5.87 8.39
N LEU A 106 -2.39 -4.93 7.96
CA LEU A 106 -2.53 -4.18 6.72
C LEU A 106 -1.22 -4.12 5.94
N VAL A 107 -1.27 -4.48 4.66
CA VAL A 107 -0.20 -4.20 3.70
C VAL A 107 -0.63 -3.03 2.83
N LEU A 108 0.12 -1.94 2.87
CA LEU A 108 0.01 -0.86 1.90
C LEU A 108 0.95 -1.13 0.74
N THR A 109 0.48 -0.95 -0.48
CA THR A 109 1.33 -1.03 -1.67
C THR A 109 1.14 0.21 -2.52
N ASN A 110 2.17 0.65 -3.22
CA ASN A 110 2.08 1.76 -4.17
C ASN A 110 3.19 1.68 -5.23
N SER A 111 2.95 2.33 -6.38
CA SER A 111 3.99 2.59 -7.36
C SER A 111 4.74 3.86 -6.96
N THR A 112 6.08 3.84 -7.02
CA THR A 112 6.96 4.90 -6.49
C THR A 112 8.11 5.22 -7.43
N GLY A 113 8.68 6.41 -7.27
CA GLY A 113 9.98 6.79 -7.84
C GLY A 113 11.11 6.53 -6.84
N ALA A 114 12.25 5.98 -7.32
CA ALA A 114 13.47 5.89 -6.51
C ALA A 114 14.11 7.26 -6.37
N LEU A 115 14.37 7.69 -5.13
CA LEU A 115 15.06 8.95 -4.83
C LEU A 115 16.58 8.78 -4.81
N ARG A 116 17.05 7.61 -4.40
CA ARG A 116 18.49 7.31 -4.27
C ARG A 116 18.78 5.82 -4.31
N PRO A 117 20.01 5.41 -4.65
CA PRO A 117 20.42 4.01 -4.49
C PRO A 117 20.33 3.55 -3.01
N PRO A 118 20.08 2.26 -2.74
CA PRO A 118 20.02 1.17 -3.72
C PRO A 118 18.65 0.94 -4.37
N ALA A 119 17.63 1.79 -4.09
CA ALA A 119 16.32 1.66 -4.72
C ALA A 119 16.42 1.78 -6.24
N ALA A 120 15.86 0.82 -6.96
CA ALA A 120 15.90 0.72 -8.41
C ALA A 120 14.57 0.21 -8.98
N PRO A 121 14.25 0.53 -10.26
CA PRO A 121 13.05 0.02 -10.91
C PRO A 121 12.92 -1.50 -10.84
N ASP A 122 11.68 -1.97 -10.83
CA ASP A 122 11.31 -3.39 -10.76
C ASP A 122 11.71 -4.10 -9.44
N GLN A 123 11.93 -3.32 -8.38
CA GLN A 123 12.14 -3.83 -7.02
C GLN A 123 11.13 -3.25 -6.04
N ALA A 124 10.94 -3.92 -4.92
CA ALA A 124 10.22 -3.40 -3.76
C ALA A 124 11.20 -2.77 -2.75
N VAL A 125 10.82 -1.64 -2.17
CA VAL A 125 11.42 -1.11 -0.95
C VAL A 125 10.41 -1.33 0.17
N VAL A 126 10.78 -2.10 1.18
CA VAL A 126 9.93 -2.31 2.36
C VAL A 126 10.17 -1.15 3.31
N CYS A 127 9.18 -0.29 3.44
CA CYS A 127 9.32 0.94 4.22
C CYS A 127 8.85 0.74 5.67
N SER A 128 9.74 1.01 6.61
CA SER A 128 9.43 1.06 8.04
C SER A 128 8.92 2.43 8.49
N GLY A 129 9.04 3.45 7.66
CA GLY A 129 8.56 4.78 7.96
C GLY A 129 8.09 5.57 6.75
N VAL A 130 7.26 6.57 7.06
CA VAL A 130 6.72 7.54 6.09
C VAL A 130 7.07 8.94 6.55
N VAL A 131 7.65 9.74 5.66
CA VAL A 131 7.77 11.20 5.82
C VAL A 131 6.64 11.83 5.03
N ASP A 132 5.70 12.46 5.72
CA ASP A 132 4.50 13.03 5.12
C ASP A 132 4.72 14.52 4.80
N LEU A 133 4.95 14.82 3.52
CA LEU A 133 5.04 16.19 3.00
C LEU A 133 3.75 16.62 2.28
N GLN A 134 2.69 15.85 2.38
CA GLN A 134 1.34 16.22 1.94
C GLN A 134 0.70 17.24 2.88
N ARG A 135 1.26 17.38 4.09
CA ARG A 135 0.90 18.38 5.09
C ARG A 135 2.06 19.35 5.32
N PRO A 136 1.76 20.59 5.71
CA PRO A 136 2.80 21.46 6.26
C PRO A 136 3.44 20.76 7.48
N PRO A 137 4.78 20.69 7.55
CA PRO A 137 5.45 20.12 8.72
C PRO A 137 5.15 20.97 9.96
N ALA A 138 4.96 20.32 11.10
CA ALA A 138 4.73 21.00 12.37
C ALA A 138 6.00 21.70 12.92
N GLY A 139 7.16 21.44 12.33
CA GLY A 139 8.46 21.96 12.71
C GLY A 139 9.39 22.16 11.52
N GLU A 140 10.65 22.50 11.77
CA GLU A 140 11.66 22.74 10.73
C GLU A 140 12.05 21.47 9.95
N VAL A 141 11.90 20.31 10.58
CA VAL A 141 12.22 18.99 9.99
C VAL A 141 10.94 18.16 9.96
N PRO A 142 10.59 17.54 8.80
CA PRO A 142 9.45 16.67 8.71
C PRO A 142 9.59 15.46 9.65
N GLU A 143 8.53 15.16 10.40
CA GLU A 143 8.50 13.98 11.26
C GLU A 143 8.33 12.70 10.44
N ARG A 144 9.00 11.64 10.89
CA ARG A 144 8.87 10.30 10.31
C ARG A 144 7.82 9.50 11.09
N LEU A 145 6.69 9.22 10.46
CA LEU A 145 5.70 8.27 11.00
C LEU A 145 6.29 6.85 10.93
N VAL A 146 6.34 6.15 12.04
CA VAL A 146 6.76 4.73 12.08
C VAL A 146 5.59 3.85 11.63
N VAL A 147 5.80 3.08 10.58
CA VAL A 147 4.84 2.11 10.01
C VAL A 147 5.03 0.74 10.64
N CYS A 148 6.29 0.29 10.75
CA CYS A 148 6.68 -0.93 11.45
C CYS A 148 8.11 -0.77 11.97
N ARG A 149 8.61 -1.77 12.72
CA ARG A 149 10.02 -1.78 13.15
C ARG A 149 10.93 -2.09 11.96
N ASP A 150 12.15 -1.58 12.00
CA ASP A 150 13.13 -1.80 10.92
C ASP A 150 13.45 -3.29 10.75
N GLU A 151 13.48 -4.08 11.86
CA GLU A 151 13.71 -5.52 11.81
C GLU A 151 12.56 -6.25 11.08
N ASP A 152 11.33 -5.81 11.26
CA ASP A 152 10.16 -6.38 10.58
C ASP A 152 10.21 -6.09 9.08
N ALA A 153 10.55 -4.85 8.70
CA ALA A 153 10.73 -4.47 7.30
C ALA A 153 11.88 -5.27 6.65
N ALA A 154 13.00 -5.40 7.33
CA ALA A 154 14.14 -6.18 6.85
C ALA A 154 13.80 -7.67 6.68
N ARG A 155 12.99 -8.25 7.58
CA ARG A 155 12.52 -9.64 7.48
C ARG A 155 11.61 -9.82 6.26
N VAL A 156 10.70 -8.90 6.01
CA VAL A 156 9.84 -8.91 4.81
C VAL A 156 10.69 -8.78 3.54
N ALA A 157 11.64 -7.84 3.51
CA ALA A 157 12.56 -7.68 2.37
C ALA A 157 13.35 -8.97 2.12
N GLY A 158 13.81 -9.64 3.17
CA GLY A 158 14.49 -10.93 3.08
C GLY A 158 13.62 -12.05 2.49
N ALA A 159 12.33 -12.09 2.83
CA ALA A 159 11.38 -13.05 2.26
C ALA A 159 11.07 -12.77 0.77
N LEU A 160 11.14 -11.52 0.34
CA LEU A 160 11.00 -11.15 -1.08
C LEU A 160 12.28 -11.40 -1.89
N GLY A 161 13.42 -11.60 -1.22
CA GLY A 161 14.69 -11.93 -1.85
C GLY A 161 15.15 -10.89 -2.88
N ALA A 162 15.51 -11.33 -4.09
CA ALA A 162 15.99 -10.45 -5.16
C ALA A 162 14.92 -9.45 -5.67
N ALA A 163 13.65 -9.66 -5.33
CA ALA A 163 12.56 -8.76 -5.69
C ALA A 163 12.49 -7.52 -4.78
N ALA A 164 13.27 -7.46 -3.71
CA ALA A 164 13.30 -6.32 -2.79
C ALA A 164 14.71 -5.80 -2.54
N VAL A 165 14.80 -4.50 -2.25
CA VAL A 165 16.00 -3.88 -1.72
C VAL A 165 16.21 -4.40 -0.29
N PRO A 166 17.42 -4.89 0.06
CA PRO A 166 17.69 -5.37 1.41
C PRO A 166 17.55 -4.28 2.48
N GLY A 167 16.98 -4.64 3.63
CA GLY A 167 16.82 -3.75 4.77
C GLY A 167 15.48 -3.03 4.80
N ALA A 168 15.43 -1.97 5.62
CA ALA A 168 14.26 -1.12 5.80
C ALA A 168 14.46 0.21 5.08
N GLY A 169 13.40 0.69 4.38
CA GLY A 169 13.39 1.97 3.70
C GLY A 169 12.50 3.01 4.35
N THR A 170 12.52 4.21 3.80
CA THR A 170 11.63 5.32 4.15
C THR A 170 10.93 5.84 2.90
N TYR A 171 9.61 5.92 2.96
CA TYR A 171 8.76 6.50 1.92
C TYR A 171 8.53 7.98 2.18
N VAL A 172 8.66 8.81 1.14
CA VAL A 172 8.33 10.24 1.18
C VAL A 172 7.03 10.45 0.43
N ALA A 173 6.01 10.98 1.10
CA ALA A 173 4.72 11.30 0.51
C ALA A 173 4.68 12.77 0.08
N VAL A 174 4.34 13.02 -1.19
CA VAL A 174 4.14 14.36 -1.77
C VAL A 174 2.73 14.49 -2.35
N CYS A 175 2.25 15.72 -2.58
CA CYS A 175 0.86 15.92 -3.05
C CYS A 175 0.65 15.41 -4.48
N GLY A 176 1.56 15.65 -5.42
CA GLY A 176 1.30 15.45 -6.85
C GLY A 176 0.38 16.53 -7.45
N PRO A 177 -0.14 16.36 -8.66
CA PRO A 177 0.06 15.23 -9.59
C PRO A 177 1.36 15.33 -10.41
N GLN A 178 2.11 16.43 -10.33
CA GLN A 178 3.38 16.59 -11.05
C GLN A 178 4.44 15.65 -10.48
N PHE A 179 5.26 15.11 -11.37
CA PHE A 179 6.47 14.38 -10.99
C PHE A 179 7.55 15.36 -10.53
N GLU A 180 8.47 14.86 -9.74
CA GLU A 180 9.51 15.63 -9.09
C GLU A 180 10.55 16.14 -10.11
N THR A 181 10.97 17.39 -9.93
CA THR A 181 12.13 17.98 -10.61
C THR A 181 13.43 17.41 -10.04
N PRO A 182 14.58 17.49 -10.74
CA PRO A 182 15.88 17.08 -10.20
C PRO A 182 16.26 17.77 -8.88
N ALA A 183 15.85 19.02 -8.69
CA ALA A 183 16.09 19.76 -7.45
C ALA A 183 15.26 19.18 -6.28
N GLU A 184 13.99 18.87 -6.53
CA GLU A 184 13.11 18.21 -5.55
C GLU A 184 13.61 16.82 -5.19
N VAL A 185 14.03 16.01 -6.17
CA VAL A 185 14.63 14.69 -5.90
C VAL A 185 15.86 14.80 -5.00
N THR A 186 16.74 15.77 -5.27
CA THR A 186 17.93 16.02 -4.43
C THR A 186 17.53 16.40 -2.99
N TRP A 187 16.47 17.18 -2.84
CA TRP A 187 15.98 17.60 -1.53
C TRP A 187 15.26 16.47 -0.80
N LEU A 188 14.32 15.77 -1.47
CA LEU A 188 13.53 14.65 -0.94
C LEU A 188 14.44 13.47 -0.55
N GLY A 189 15.50 13.21 -1.30
CA GLY A 189 16.48 12.15 -1.01
C GLY A 189 17.22 12.29 0.33
N ARG A 190 17.10 13.45 1.00
CA ARG A 190 17.60 13.64 2.38
C ARG A 190 16.65 13.01 3.42
N TYR A 191 15.39 12.78 3.06
CA TYR A 191 14.33 12.32 3.97
C TYR A 191 13.93 10.87 3.74
N GLY A 192 14.15 10.31 2.53
CA GLY A 192 13.77 8.94 2.24
C GLY A 192 14.42 8.34 1.02
N ASP A 193 14.00 7.13 0.70
CA ASP A 193 14.57 6.29 -0.35
C ASP A 193 13.70 6.26 -1.60
N VAL A 194 12.39 6.41 -1.42
CA VAL A 194 11.38 6.40 -2.48
C VAL A 194 10.34 7.49 -2.26
N VAL A 195 9.74 7.97 -3.35
CA VAL A 195 8.71 9.02 -3.33
C VAL A 195 7.44 8.57 -4.04
N GLY A 196 6.30 9.06 -3.58
CA GLY A 196 5.02 8.89 -4.24
C GLY A 196 3.93 9.79 -3.65
N MET A 197 2.72 9.70 -4.19
CA MET A 197 1.64 10.67 -3.97
C MET A 197 0.48 10.12 -3.13
N SER A 198 0.75 9.10 -2.30
CA SER A 198 -0.27 8.36 -1.55
C SER A 198 0.29 7.75 -0.27
N ALA A 199 -0.37 6.75 0.30
CA ALA A 199 -0.01 5.92 1.44
C ALA A 199 0.13 6.64 2.80
N ALA A 200 0.43 7.95 2.86
CA ALA A 200 0.55 8.66 4.15
C ALA A 200 -0.78 8.75 4.91
N PRO A 201 -1.93 9.10 4.29
CA PRO A 201 -3.22 9.06 4.96
C PRO A 201 -3.55 7.67 5.51
N GLU A 202 -3.35 6.63 4.72
CA GLU A 202 -3.62 5.25 5.14
C GLU A 202 -2.69 4.80 6.28
N ALA A 203 -1.41 5.16 6.23
CA ALA A 203 -0.45 4.85 7.29
C ALA A 203 -0.84 5.54 8.61
N ARG A 204 -1.31 6.80 8.55
CA ARG A 204 -1.84 7.51 9.71
C ARG A 204 -3.11 6.85 10.26
N ALA A 205 -4.03 6.46 9.37
CA ALA A 205 -5.25 5.77 9.78
C ALA A 205 -4.94 4.43 10.45
N ALA A 206 -3.97 3.67 9.94
CA ALA A 206 -3.52 2.42 10.54
C ALA A 206 -2.95 2.67 11.95
N ALA A 207 -2.06 3.65 12.10
CA ALA A 207 -1.51 4.03 13.41
C ALA A 207 -2.60 4.48 14.39
N ALA A 208 -3.55 5.31 13.94
CA ALA A 208 -4.63 5.83 14.77
C ALA A 208 -5.65 4.75 15.20
N THR A 209 -5.79 3.66 14.45
CA THR A 209 -6.72 2.55 14.73
C THR A 209 -6.04 1.33 15.35
N GLY A 210 -4.73 1.38 15.57
CA GLY A 210 -3.97 0.26 16.14
C GLY A 210 -3.80 -0.92 15.16
N VAL A 211 -4.02 -0.72 13.87
CA VAL A 211 -3.78 -1.72 12.83
C VAL A 211 -2.28 -1.82 12.57
N GLU A 212 -1.72 -3.01 12.72
CA GLU A 212 -0.35 -3.27 12.34
C GLU A 212 -0.16 -3.14 10.83
N CYS A 213 0.84 -2.37 10.42
CA CYS A 213 1.04 -2.05 9.01
C CYS A 213 2.39 -2.53 8.47
N CYS A 214 2.44 -2.75 7.16
CA CYS A 214 3.64 -2.94 6.36
C CYS A 214 3.48 -2.16 5.06
N LEU A 215 4.49 -1.42 4.62
CA LEU A 215 4.44 -0.64 3.38
C LEU A 215 5.44 -1.21 2.36
N LEU A 216 4.90 -1.71 1.24
CA LEU A 216 5.66 -2.19 0.08
C LEU A 216 5.63 -1.12 -1.01
N ALA A 217 6.69 -0.33 -1.12
CA ALA A 217 6.86 0.66 -2.16
C ALA A 217 7.49 -0.01 -3.40
N LEU A 218 6.71 -0.18 -4.46
CA LEU A 218 7.14 -0.83 -5.71
C LEU A 218 7.72 0.22 -6.65
N VAL A 219 9.00 0.12 -6.95
CA VAL A 219 9.72 1.14 -7.71
C VAL A 219 9.42 1.03 -9.20
N ALA A 220 8.68 1.99 -9.74
CA ALA A 220 8.31 2.05 -11.16
C ALA A 220 9.41 2.73 -12.01
N ASN A 221 10.07 3.75 -11.46
CA ASN A 221 11.06 4.57 -12.16
C ASN A 221 12.09 5.15 -11.18
N VAL A 222 13.16 5.73 -11.74
CA VAL A 222 14.03 6.66 -10.98
C VAL A 222 13.36 8.03 -11.00
N ALA A 223 13.18 8.63 -9.85
CA ALA A 223 12.58 9.96 -9.73
C ALA A 223 13.41 11.00 -10.53
N ALA A 224 12.75 12.02 -11.07
CA ALA A 224 13.28 12.99 -12.05
C ALA A 224 13.73 12.41 -13.41
N ALA A 225 13.68 11.10 -13.66
CA ALA A 225 13.60 10.64 -15.04
C ALA A 225 12.27 11.13 -15.60
N VAL A 226 12.27 11.64 -16.84
CA VAL A 226 11.02 12.08 -17.48
C VAL A 226 10.06 10.89 -17.53
N SER A 227 9.07 10.91 -16.65
CA SER A 227 8.08 9.86 -16.54
C SER A 227 6.69 10.45 -16.76
N SER A 228 5.92 9.81 -17.60
CA SER A 228 4.50 10.08 -17.78
C SER A 228 3.70 9.13 -16.87
N HIS A 229 2.42 9.44 -16.66
CA HIS A 229 1.53 8.50 -16.00
C HIS A 229 1.40 7.18 -16.79
N GLU A 230 1.54 7.24 -18.12
CA GLU A 230 1.56 6.07 -19.01
C GLU A 230 2.77 5.16 -18.73
N ASP A 231 3.96 5.74 -18.45
CA ASP A 231 5.14 4.96 -18.06
C ASP A 231 4.94 4.24 -16.73
N VAL A 232 4.28 4.88 -15.76
CA VAL A 232 3.93 4.26 -14.48
C VAL A 232 2.94 3.10 -14.68
N LEU A 233 1.92 3.27 -15.51
CA LEU A 233 0.97 2.20 -15.84
C LEU A 233 1.65 1.06 -16.61
N SER A 234 2.57 1.37 -17.51
CA SER A 234 3.39 0.38 -18.23
C SER A 234 4.29 -0.43 -17.30
N ALA A 235 4.91 0.22 -16.32
CA ALA A 235 5.63 -0.47 -15.24
C ALA A 235 4.67 -1.32 -14.37
N GLY A 236 3.42 -0.88 -14.23
CA GLY A 236 2.39 -1.53 -13.40
C GLY A 236 2.23 -3.02 -13.68
N GLY A 237 2.30 -3.46 -14.93
CA GLY A 237 2.21 -4.89 -15.28
C GLY A 237 3.34 -5.74 -14.68
N ARG A 238 4.58 -5.23 -14.72
CA ARG A 238 5.75 -5.91 -14.12
C ARG A 238 5.67 -5.91 -12.61
N LEU A 239 5.33 -4.75 -12.02
CA LEU A 239 5.14 -4.58 -10.57
C LEU A 239 3.96 -5.40 -10.04
N ALA A 240 2.87 -5.54 -10.82
CA ALA A 240 1.75 -6.41 -10.49
C ALA A 240 2.18 -7.88 -10.39
N GLY A 241 3.04 -8.35 -11.30
CA GLY A 241 3.63 -9.69 -11.21
C GLY A 241 4.48 -9.87 -9.95
N LEU A 242 5.34 -8.89 -9.62
CA LEU A 242 6.12 -8.90 -8.39
C LEU A 242 5.20 -8.95 -7.15
N LEU A 243 4.14 -8.17 -7.13
CA LEU A 243 3.18 -8.16 -6.03
C LEU A 243 2.40 -9.48 -5.94
N ALA A 244 1.97 -10.04 -7.07
CA ALA A 244 1.25 -11.32 -7.10
C ALA A 244 2.07 -12.45 -6.46
N ALA A 245 3.36 -12.52 -6.77
CA ALA A 245 4.27 -13.50 -6.19
C ALA A 245 4.70 -13.15 -4.75
N GLY A 246 4.84 -11.86 -4.43
CA GLY A 246 5.45 -11.37 -3.20
C GLY A 246 4.48 -11.08 -2.05
N LEU A 247 3.18 -10.84 -2.30
CA LEU A 247 2.25 -10.39 -1.25
C LEU A 247 2.09 -11.43 -0.14
N VAL A 248 1.88 -12.68 -0.49
CA VAL A 248 1.70 -13.75 0.51
C VAL A 248 2.98 -13.98 1.31
N PRO A 249 4.16 -14.15 0.68
CA PRO A 249 5.43 -14.18 1.42
C PRO A 249 5.64 -12.98 2.35
N ALA A 250 5.30 -11.76 1.90
CA ALA A 250 5.41 -10.56 2.72
C ALA A 250 4.48 -10.59 3.95
N VAL A 251 3.23 -11.00 3.75
CA VAL A 251 2.24 -11.15 4.83
C VAL A 251 2.72 -12.17 5.87
N LEU A 252 3.13 -13.35 5.45
CA LEU A 252 3.58 -14.41 6.35
C LEU A 252 4.91 -14.06 7.04
N ALA A 253 5.83 -13.39 6.34
CA ALA A 253 7.07 -12.92 6.95
C ALA A 253 6.84 -11.82 7.99
N ARG A 254 5.87 -10.93 7.77
CA ARG A 254 5.53 -9.87 8.72
C ARG A 254 4.79 -10.41 9.95
N TRP A 255 3.92 -11.39 9.75
CA TRP A 255 3.06 -11.97 10.78
C TRP A 255 3.12 -13.51 10.70
N PRO A 256 4.18 -14.15 11.22
CA PRO A 256 4.39 -15.59 11.08
C PRO A 256 3.34 -16.43 11.82
N ASP A 257 2.73 -15.88 12.86
CA ASP A 257 1.68 -16.50 13.66
C ASP A 257 0.28 -16.44 13.02
N LEU A 258 0.15 -15.82 11.85
CA LEU A 258 -1.13 -15.50 11.21
C LEU A 258 -2.03 -16.72 10.96
N LEU A 259 -1.42 -17.88 10.71
CA LEU A 259 -2.12 -19.13 10.41
C LEU A 259 -2.02 -20.16 11.57
N GLU A 260 -1.51 -19.76 12.74
CA GLU A 260 -1.32 -20.68 13.88
C GLU A 260 -2.55 -20.75 14.81
N GLY A 261 -3.58 -19.91 14.57
CA GLY A 261 -4.80 -19.80 15.39
C GLY A 261 -5.97 -20.68 14.93
#